data_14761ce397cf750427f752f26bb3cdf9
#
_entry.id   14761ce397cf750427f752f26bb3cdf9
#
_cell.length_a   1.000
_cell.length_b   1.000
_cell.length_c   1.000
_cell.angle_alpha   90.00
_cell.angle_beta   90.00
_cell.angle_gamma   90.00
#
_symmetry.space_group_name_H-M   'P 1'
#
loop_
_entity.id
_entity.type
_entity.pdbx_description
1 polymer ?
#
loop_
_entity_poly.entity_id
_entity_poly.type
_entity_poly.pdbx_seq_one_letter_code
_entity_poly.pdbx_strand_id
1 'polypeptide(L)'
;GDEEGLVRRAIRTELAKDGGLKEQIGKILTEMNIESGRQQIRRKSAVKGGRFEDTLVGVLEELVGSNDIMFRKTSNTIGVLPRGSGHNKKGDIRVDFGREHVLHGNSIIIEAKDDASFFPINPGKPEKSAEHYLDKAMENRVCSVGIWIHNKKTAGHFDRHFSVQGNTLFVVWDEDDPSTDWLLLAAIYIAMGRVRVGSDDLDEEERIAISDMIRNLKEEVDRFGRMRKFIDIVKTNVKHLDKEIAVGTNSITECLDDAKEILKMSDEDLDNPDLEFENSDSTAGSEEE
;
A
#
# COMPACT_ATOMS: atom_id res chain seq x y z
N GLY A 1 15.11 -30.16 22.02
CA GLY A 1 16.14 -29.15 21.69
C GLY A 1 16.57 -29.13 20.23
N ASP A 2 15.99 -29.87 19.24
CA ASP A 2 16.55 -29.91 17.89
C ASP A 2 15.55 -29.71 16.75
N GLU A 3 14.25 -29.57 17.04
CA GLU A 3 13.25 -29.34 16.00
C GLU A 3 13.40 -27.97 15.33
N GLU A 4 13.71 -26.94 16.09
CA GLU A 4 13.92 -25.58 15.56
C GLU A 4 15.18 -25.52 14.65
N GLY A 5 16.20 -26.31 14.98
CA GLY A 5 17.41 -26.46 14.16
C GLY A 5 17.15 -27.18 12.82
N LEU A 6 16.25 -28.18 12.84
CA LEU A 6 15.87 -28.93 11.62
C LEU A 6 15.04 -28.07 10.67
N VAL A 7 14.07 -27.31 11.18
CA VAL A 7 13.25 -26.38 10.37
C VAL A 7 14.14 -25.28 9.76
N ARG A 8 15.04 -24.69 10.52
CA ARG A 8 16.00 -23.67 10.01
C ARG A 8 16.92 -24.26 8.94
N ARG A 9 17.38 -25.51 9.10
CA ARG A 9 18.21 -26.19 8.07
C ARG A 9 17.41 -26.48 6.81
N ALA A 10 16.17 -26.97 6.94
CA ALA A 10 15.28 -27.25 5.80
C ALA A 10 14.99 -25.97 5.00
N ILE A 11 14.65 -24.87 5.68
CA ILE A 11 14.42 -23.55 5.06
C ILE A 11 15.71 -23.06 4.35
N ARG A 12 16.88 -23.18 5.00
CA ARG A 12 18.16 -22.76 4.40
C ARG A 12 18.53 -23.59 3.18
N THR A 13 18.24 -24.89 3.21
CA THR A 13 18.49 -25.81 2.08
C THR A 13 17.56 -25.47 0.91
N GLU A 14 16.28 -25.17 1.18
CA GLU A 14 15.32 -24.81 0.15
C GLU A 14 15.64 -23.43 -0.49
N LEU A 15 16.09 -22.47 0.32
CA LEU A 15 16.53 -21.15 -0.15
C LEU A 15 17.84 -21.21 -0.96
N ALA A 16 18.65 -22.26 -0.79
CA ALA A 16 19.95 -22.44 -1.48
C ALA A 16 19.85 -23.25 -2.78
N LYS A 17 18.70 -23.88 -3.09
CA LYS A 17 18.51 -24.60 -4.34
C LYS A 17 18.48 -23.65 -5.54
N ASP A 18 19.22 -23.95 -6.59
CA ASP A 18 19.11 -23.27 -7.88
C ASP A 18 17.69 -23.41 -8.41
N GLY A 19 17.02 -22.28 -8.68
CA GLY A 19 15.60 -22.24 -9.01
C GLY A 19 14.67 -22.30 -7.79
N GLY A 20 15.20 -22.22 -6.58
CA GLY A 20 14.45 -22.26 -5.33
C GLY A 20 13.61 -21.02 -5.06
N LEU A 21 12.94 -21.01 -3.92
CA LEU A 21 12.00 -19.97 -3.49
C LEU A 21 12.57 -18.54 -3.62
N LYS A 22 13.86 -18.37 -3.36
CA LYS A 22 14.56 -17.07 -3.49
C LYS A 22 14.58 -16.55 -4.94
N GLU A 23 14.83 -17.43 -5.90
CA GLU A 23 14.83 -17.06 -7.32
C GLU A 23 13.41 -16.80 -7.83
N GLN A 24 12.44 -17.61 -7.41
CA GLN A 24 11.03 -17.40 -7.71
C GLN A 24 10.52 -16.08 -7.13
N ILE A 25 10.83 -15.77 -5.87
CA ILE A 25 10.51 -14.49 -5.25
C ILE A 25 11.23 -13.35 -5.98
N GLY A 26 12.49 -13.51 -6.36
CA GLY A 26 13.24 -12.53 -7.14
C GLY A 26 12.62 -12.25 -8.51
N LYS A 27 12.16 -13.28 -9.23
CA LYS A 27 11.43 -13.14 -10.50
C LYS A 27 10.10 -12.41 -10.30
N ILE A 28 9.30 -12.84 -9.32
CA ILE A 28 8.01 -12.20 -8.99
C ILE A 28 8.22 -10.73 -8.64
N LEU A 29 9.21 -10.40 -7.79
CA LEU A 29 9.50 -9.01 -7.43
C LEU A 29 9.99 -8.19 -8.62
N THR A 30 10.75 -8.79 -9.53
CA THR A 30 11.22 -8.12 -10.75
C THR A 30 10.07 -7.88 -11.71
N GLU A 31 9.21 -8.86 -11.92
CA GLU A 31 8.00 -8.74 -12.75
C GLU A 31 7.03 -7.69 -12.16
N MET A 32 6.80 -7.72 -10.85
CA MET A 32 5.98 -6.70 -10.15
C MET A 32 6.59 -5.29 -10.27
N ASN A 33 7.91 -5.14 -10.19
CA ASN A 33 8.57 -3.84 -10.35
C ASN A 33 8.49 -3.32 -11.79
N ILE A 34 8.63 -4.19 -12.79
CA ILE A 34 8.49 -3.82 -14.21
C ILE A 34 7.04 -3.42 -14.48
N GLU A 35 6.08 -4.19 -14.00
CA GLU A 35 4.65 -3.91 -14.13
C GLU A 35 4.27 -2.62 -13.40
N SER A 36 4.75 -2.42 -12.17
CA SER A 36 4.58 -1.17 -11.41
C SER A 36 5.14 0.04 -12.15
N GLY A 37 6.29 -0.10 -12.81
CA GLY A 37 6.87 0.96 -13.63
C GLY A 37 6.00 1.32 -14.84
N ARG A 38 5.46 0.32 -15.54
CA ARG A 38 4.53 0.52 -16.66
C ARG A 38 3.22 1.16 -16.22
N GLN A 39 2.65 0.70 -15.11
CA GLN A 39 1.44 1.25 -14.51
C GLN A 39 1.64 2.71 -14.04
N GLN A 40 2.79 3.04 -13.47
CA GLN A 40 3.12 4.41 -13.05
C GLN A 40 3.19 5.38 -14.24
N ILE A 41 3.70 4.91 -15.40
CA ILE A 41 3.71 5.71 -16.63
C ILE A 41 2.28 5.93 -17.14
N ARG A 42 1.44 4.90 -17.16
CA ARG A 42 0.02 4.99 -17.56
C ARG A 42 -0.76 5.93 -16.64
N ARG A 43 -0.59 5.82 -15.31
CA ARG A 43 -1.24 6.69 -14.32
C ARG A 43 -0.83 8.15 -14.47
N LYS A 44 0.46 8.45 -14.65
CA LYS A 44 0.94 9.82 -14.91
C LYS A 44 0.33 10.42 -16.18
N SER A 45 -0.04 9.60 -17.15
CA SER A 45 -0.73 10.04 -18.36
C SER A 45 -2.22 10.28 -18.13
N ALA A 46 -2.89 9.46 -17.29
CA ALA A 46 -4.29 9.59 -16.94
C ALA A 46 -4.58 10.74 -15.96
N VAL A 47 -3.66 10.98 -15.01
CA VAL A 47 -3.79 11.98 -13.92
C VAL A 47 -3.70 13.43 -14.42
N LYS A 48 -3.27 13.70 -15.64
CA LYS A 48 -3.19 15.08 -16.18
C LYS A 48 -4.54 15.79 -16.35
N GLY A 49 -5.64 15.26 -15.81
CA GLY A 49 -6.95 15.93 -15.85
C GLY A 49 -8.12 15.15 -15.25
N GLY A 50 -7.89 13.97 -14.66
CA GLY A 50 -8.97 13.13 -14.13
C GLY A 50 -9.27 13.33 -12.65
N ARG A 51 -10.55 13.17 -12.27
CA ARG A 51 -10.96 13.07 -10.87
C ARG A 51 -10.48 11.72 -10.31
N PHE A 52 -10.28 11.63 -8.99
CA PHE A 52 -9.92 10.40 -8.27
C PHE A 52 -10.77 9.17 -8.68
N GLU A 53 -12.06 9.37 -8.88
CA GLU A 53 -12.99 8.37 -9.40
C GLU A 53 -12.58 7.81 -10.78
N ASP A 54 -12.09 8.66 -11.70
CA ASP A 54 -11.68 8.23 -13.05
C ASP A 54 -10.43 7.37 -13.00
N THR A 55 -9.46 7.76 -12.17
CA THR A 55 -8.26 6.98 -11.93
C THR A 55 -8.59 5.62 -11.32
N LEU A 56 -9.49 5.61 -10.34
CA LEU A 56 -9.92 4.39 -9.67
C LEU A 56 -10.62 3.42 -10.63
N VAL A 57 -11.54 3.91 -11.48
CA VAL A 57 -12.22 3.07 -12.48
C VAL A 57 -11.19 2.43 -13.41
N GLY A 58 -10.25 3.22 -13.96
CA GLY A 58 -9.23 2.69 -14.86
C GLY A 58 -8.37 1.60 -14.22
N VAL A 59 -8.01 1.77 -12.94
CA VAL A 59 -7.24 0.76 -12.20
C VAL A 59 -8.07 -0.50 -11.93
N LEU A 60 -9.34 -0.35 -11.54
CA LEU A 60 -10.22 -1.49 -11.30
C LEU A 60 -10.51 -2.28 -12.58
N GLU A 61 -10.70 -1.60 -13.71
CA GLU A 61 -10.84 -2.24 -15.02
C GLU A 61 -9.58 -3.02 -15.43
N GLU A 62 -8.41 -2.48 -15.16
CA GLU A 62 -7.13 -3.16 -15.42
C GLU A 62 -6.92 -4.39 -14.52
N LEU A 63 -7.29 -4.30 -13.23
CA LEU A 63 -7.06 -5.37 -12.25
C LEU A 63 -8.04 -6.53 -12.37
N VAL A 64 -9.31 -6.23 -12.61
CA VAL A 64 -10.42 -7.19 -12.48
C VAL A 64 -11.36 -7.15 -13.68
N GLY A 65 -11.27 -6.11 -14.51
CA GLY A 65 -12.16 -5.91 -15.64
C GLY A 65 -12.12 -7.10 -16.61
N SER A 66 -13.31 -7.58 -16.95
CA SER A 66 -13.52 -8.63 -17.96
C SER A 66 -14.85 -8.37 -18.66
N ASN A 67 -15.18 -9.15 -19.67
CA ASN A 67 -16.51 -9.05 -20.32
C ASN A 67 -17.66 -9.32 -19.33
N ASP A 68 -17.38 -10.00 -18.22
CA ASP A 68 -18.34 -10.39 -17.21
C ASP A 68 -18.32 -9.53 -15.93
N ILE A 69 -17.38 -8.60 -15.78
CA ILE A 69 -17.29 -7.67 -14.66
C ILE A 69 -17.13 -6.25 -15.21
N MET A 70 -18.13 -5.42 -15.03
CA MET A 70 -18.19 -4.08 -15.60
C MET A 70 -18.25 -3.02 -14.51
N PHE A 71 -17.39 -2.00 -14.60
CA PHE A 71 -17.37 -0.86 -13.72
C PHE A 71 -18.05 0.35 -14.38
N ARG A 72 -19.18 0.80 -13.82
CA ARG A 72 -19.96 1.91 -14.35
C ARG A 72 -19.97 3.08 -13.42
N LYS A 73 -19.54 4.24 -13.89
CA LYS A 73 -19.70 5.49 -13.14
C LYS A 73 -21.16 5.85 -12.99
N THR A 74 -21.55 6.10 -11.75
CA THR A 74 -22.95 6.43 -11.38
C THR A 74 -23.07 7.76 -10.65
N SER A 75 -21.96 8.46 -10.38
CA SER A 75 -21.91 9.74 -9.66
C SER A 75 -22.81 10.83 -10.27
N ASN A 76 -23.10 10.75 -11.56
CA ASN A 76 -23.98 11.70 -12.27
C ASN A 76 -25.42 11.21 -12.46
N THR A 77 -25.74 9.97 -12.06
CA THR A 77 -27.08 9.38 -12.23
C THR A 77 -27.85 9.36 -10.93
N ILE A 78 -29.16 9.60 -11.00
CA ILE A 78 -30.05 9.49 -9.85
C ILE A 78 -30.36 7.99 -9.66
N GLY A 79 -30.16 7.50 -8.42
CA GLY A 79 -30.52 6.14 -8.05
C GLY A 79 -31.98 6.01 -7.61
N VAL A 80 -32.33 4.86 -7.05
CA VAL A 80 -33.65 4.63 -6.44
C VAL A 80 -33.72 5.50 -5.18
N LEU A 81 -34.79 6.30 -5.07
CA LEU A 81 -34.95 7.18 -3.92
C LEU A 81 -35.37 6.35 -2.69
N PRO A 82 -34.68 6.46 -1.55
CA PRO A 82 -35.24 6.05 -0.28
C PRO A 82 -36.53 6.86 -0.05
N ARG A 83 -37.56 6.22 0.49
CA ARG A 83 -38.84 6.90 0.74
C ARG A 83 -38.60 8.20 1.54
N GLY A 84 -38.90 9.36 0.89
CA GLY A 84 -38.92 10.67 1.54
C GLY A 84 -37.66 11.54 1.38
N SER A 85 -36.64 11.15 0.61
CA SER A 85 -35.48 12.03 0.35
C SER A 85 -35.47 12.52 -1.12
N GLY A 86 -35.06 13.80 -1.31
CA GLY A 86 -34.85 14.40 -2.62
C GLY A 86 -33.71 13.71 -3.42
N HIS A 87 -33.26 14.34 -4.48
CA HIS A 87 -32.26 13.81 -5.41
C HIS A 87 -31.08 13.15 -4.69
N ASN A 88 -31.01 11.83 -4.73
CA ASN A 88 -29.94 11.05 -4.14
C ASN A 88 -29.01 10.50 -5.25
N LYS A 89 -27.77 11.02 -5.30
CA LYS A 89 -26.74 10.62 -6.25
C LYS A 89 -25.57 9.85 -5.59
N LYS A 90 -25.83 9.23 -4.44
CA LYS A 90 -24.81 8.48 -3.71
C LYS A 90 -24.45 7.20 -4.45
N GLY A 91 -23.19 6.81 -4.31
CA GLY A 91 -22.60 5.71 -5.06
C GLY A 91 -21.92 6.21 -6.32
N ASP A 92 -20.60 6.18 -6.35
CA ASP A 92 -19.80 6.76 -7.44
C ASP A 92 -19.57 5.75 -8.57
N ILE A 93 -19.32 4.47 -8.24
CA ILE A 93 -19.05 3.40 -9.20
C ILE A 93 -19.89 2.19 -8.85
N ARG A 94 -20.65 1.67 -9.83
CA ARG A 94 -21.37 0.42 -9.69
C ARG A 94 -20.63 -0.69 -10.43
N VAL A 95 -20.48 -1.84 -9.78
CA VAL A 95 -19.93 -3.06 -10.34
C VAL A 95 -21.11 -3.94 -10.73
N ASP A 96 -21.27 -4.21 -12.01
CA ASP A 96 -22.30 -5.09 -12.56
C ASP A 96 -21.66 -6.37 -13.09
N PHE A 97 -22.40 -7.48 -13.01
CA PHE A 97 -21.95 -8.80 -13.45
C PHE A 97 -22.69 -9.23 -14.71
N GLY A 98 -21.94 -9.71 -15.71
CA GLY A 98 -22.45 -10.19 -16.99
C GLY A 98 -23.34 -11.43 -16.82
N ARG A 99 -24.01 -11.83 -17.92
CA ARG A 99 -25.00 -12.91 -17.91
C ARG A 99 -24.43 -14.28 -17.54
N GLU A 100 -23.18 -14.52 -17.92
CA GLU A 100 -22.49 -15.79 -17.67
C GLU A 100 -21.83 -15.84 -16.26
N HIS A 101 -21.80 -14.69 -15.55
CA HIS A 101 -21.21 -14.63 -14.24
C HIS A 101 -22.15 -15.17 -13.16
N VAL A 102 -21.61 -15.95 -12.19
CA VAL A 102 -22.37 -16.54 -11.07
C VAL A 102 -23.08 -15.51 -10.19
N LEU A 103 -22.68 -14.24 -10.24
CA LEU A 103 -23.32 -13.12 -9.53
C LEU A 103 -24.25 -12.30 -10.43
N HIS A 104 -24.65 -12.81 -11.61
CA HIS A 104 -25.54 -12.08 -12.50
C HIS A 104 -26.82 -11.64 -11.77
N GLY A 105 -27.26 -10.42 -12.04
CA GLY A 105 -28.42 -9.83 -11.35
C GLY A 105 -28.10 -9.13 -10.05
N ASN A 106 -26.91 -9.36 -9.47
CA ASN A 106 -26.41 -8.63 -8.32
C ASN A 106 -25.48 -7.49 -8.72
N SER A 107 -25.18 -6.62 -7.78
CA SER A 107 -24.21 -5.54 -7.98
C SER A 107 -23.55 -5.13 -6.68
N ILE A 108 -22.36 -4.53 -6.80
CA ILE A 108 -21.62 -3.93 -5.69
C ILE A 108 -21.57 -2.43 -5.94
N ILE A 109 -21.65 -1.63 -4.88
CA ILE A 109 -21.47 -0.18 -4.98
C ILE A 109 -20.14 0.24 -4.38
N ILE A 110 -19.42 1.13 -5.07
CA ILE A 110 -18.19 1.74 -4.60
C ILE A 110 -18.44 3.23 -4.42
N GLU A 111 -18.04 3.74 -3.27
CA GLU A 111 -17.98 5.16 -2.96
C GLU A 111 -16.52 5.57 -2.87
N ALA A 112 -16.09 6.50 -3.70
CA ALA A 112 -14.72 6.98 -3.81
C ALA A 112 -14.59 8.39 -3.23
N LYS A 113 -13.67 8.61 -2.29
CA LYS A 113 -13.52 9.90 -1.62
C LYS A 113 -12.06 10.36 -1.57
N ASP A 114 -11.90 11.63 -1.93
CA ASP A 114 -10.67 12.40 -1.76
C ASP A 114 -10.96 13.67 -0.95
N ASP A 115 -11.49 13.48 0.27
CA ASP A 115 -11.91 14.56 1.16
C ASP A 115 -11.58 14.23 2.62
N ALA A 116 -10.65 14.99 3.21
CA ALA A 116 -10.16 14.79 4.57
C ALA A 116 -11.24 15.03 5.67
N SER A 117 -12.43 15.51 5.32
CA SER A 117 -13.51 15.75 6.29
C SER A 117 -14.29 14.48 6.67
N PHE A 118 -14.03 13.33 6.01
CA PHE A 118 -14.69 12.08 6.33
C PHE A 118 -13.92 11.26 7.37
N PHE A 119 -14.69 10.59 8.22
CA PHE A 119 -14.22 9.66 9.25
C PHE A 119 -14.81 8.28 8.99
N PRO A 120 -14.19 7.19 9.44
CA PRO A 120 -14.81 5.85 9.35
C PRO A 120 -16.20 5.83 10.00
N ILE A 121 -16.27 6.29 11.24
CA ILE A 121 -17.51 6.49 12.02
C ILE A 121 -17.45 7.87 12.67
N ASN A 122 -18.49 8.67 12.50
CA ASN A 122 -18.62 9.97 13.13
C ASN A 122 -20.00 10.13 13.81
N PRO A 123 -20.14 9.77 15.10
CA PRO A 123 -21.43 9.84 15.79
C PRO A 123 -22.01 11.26 15.87
N GLY A 124 -21.15 12.28 15.94
CA GLY A 124 -21.56 13.68 16.03
C GLY A 124 -22.00 14.31 14.70
N LYS A 125 -21.57 13.73 13.58
CA LYS A 125 -21.89 14.19 12.21
C LYS A 125 -22.04 12.97 11.31
N PRO A 126 -23.20 12.27 11.34
CA PRO A 126 -23.40 11.07 10.54
C PRO A 126 -23.20 11.28 9.04
N GLU A 127 -23.49 12.47 8.53
CA GLU A 127 -23.29 12.84 7.13
C GLU A 127 -21.80 12.89 6.72
N LYS A 128 -20.87 12.90 7.69
CA LYS A 128 -19.42 12.79 7.50
C LYS A 128 -18.86 11.44 7.96
N SER A 129 -19.73 10.47 8.25
CA SER A 129 -19.38 9.08 8.52
C SER A 129 -19.37 8.29 7.22
N ALA A 130 -18.23 7.63 6.91
CA ALA A 130 -18.07 6.78 5.75
C ALA A 130 -19.08 5.62 5.78
N GLU A 131 -19.27 4.99 6.96
CA GLU A 131 -20.24 3.92 7.17
C GLU A 131 -21.65 4.37 6.78
N HIS A 132 -22.16 5.43 7.43
CA HIS A 132 -23.51 5.95 7.15
C HIS A 132 -23.70 6.41 5.70
N TYR A 133 -22.63 6.97 5.10
CA TYR A 133 -22.69 7.41 3.71
C TYR A 133 -22.75 6.23 2.74
N LEU A 134 -21.98 5.18 3.02
CA LEU A 134 -21.94 3.96 2.24
C LEU A 134 -23.27 3.18 2.34
N ASP A 135 -23.86 3.08 3.53
CA ASP A 135 -25.18 2.48 3.73
C ASP A 135 -26.23 3.15 2.84
N LYS A 136 -26.23 4.49 2.81
CA LYS A 136 -27.13 5.24 1.92
C LYS A 136 -26.82 5.03 0.43
N ALA A 137 -25.55 4.82 0.07
CA ALA A 137 -25.20 4.49 -1.30
C ALA A 137 -25.71 3.11 -1.69
N MET A 138 -25.60 2.13 -0.78
CA MET A 138 -26.15 0.77 -0.97
C MET A 138 -27.65 0.81 -1.15
N GLU A 139 -28.39 1.52 -0.29
CA GLU A 139 -29.84 1.73 -0.45
C GLU A 139 -30.18 2.38 -1.79
N ASN A 140 -29.49 3.47 -2.13
CA ASN A 140 -29.73 4.24 -3.34
C ASN A 140 -29.50 3.45 -4.63
N ARG A 141 -28.60 2.48 -4.61
CA ARG A 141 -28.23 1.65 -5.77
C ARG A 141 -28.79 0.23 -5.72
N VAL A 142 -29.52 -0.10 -4.65
CA VAL A 142 -30.08 -1.44 -4.44
C VAL A 142 -28.97 -2.50 -4.48
N CYS A 143 -27.90 -2.25 -3.73
CA CYS A 143 -26.76 -3.15 -3.63
C CYS A 143 -26.69 -3.74 -2.23
N SER A 144 -26.36 -5.02 -2.11
CA SER A 144 -26.22 -5.72 -0.82
C SER A 144 -24.85 -5.53 -0.18
N VAL A 145 -23.84 -5.10 -0.97
CA VAL A 145 -22.45 -4.91 -0.53
C VAL A 145 -21.94 -3.58 -1.03
N GLY A 146 -21.20 -2.88 -0.17
CA GLY A 146 -20.59 -1.58 -0.45
C GLY A 146 -19.09 -1.56 -0.15
N ILE A 147 -18.32 -0.82 -0.95
CA ILE A 147 -16.92 -0.57 -0.75
C ILE A 147 -16.67 0.93 -0.67
N TRP A 148 -16.10 1.38 0.43
CA TRP A 148 -15.59 2.75 0.59
C TRP A 148 -14.11 2.77 0.23
N ILE A 149 -13.72 3.59 -0.74
CA ILE A 149 -12.32 3.78 -1.13
C ILE A 149 -11.93 5.22 -0.86
N HIS A 150 -10.99 5.42 0.05
CA HIS A 150 -10.49 6.73 0.45
C HIS A 150 -9.08 6.95 -0.10
N ASN A 151 -8.82 8.14 -0.65
CA ASN A 151 -7.46 8.51 -1.08
C ASN A 151 -6.55 8.62 0.14
N LYS A 152 -5.40 7.95 0.12
CA LYS A 152 -4.41 7.97 1.20
C LYS A 152 -3.97 9.38 1.58
N LYS A 153 -3.90 10.30 0.61
CA LYS A 153 -3.48 11.70 0.85
C LYS A 153 -4.40 12.44 1.81
N THR A 154 -5.69 12.05 1.85
CA THR A 154 -6.73 12.68 2.66
C THR A 154 -7.27 11.80 3.78
N ALA A 155 -6.75 10.58 3.91
CA ALA A 155 -7.24 9.53 4.83
C ALA A 155 -6.73 9.67 6.28
N GLY A 156 -6.38 10.87 6.75
CA GLY A 156 -5.77 11.08 8.08
C GLY A 156 -6.56 10.56 9.28
N HIS A 157 -7.86 10.29 9.11
CA HIS A 157 -8.74 9.76 10.15
C HIS A 157 -8.97 8.25 10.07
N PHE A 158 -8.33 7.56 9.13
CA PHE A 158 -8.46 6.13 8.94
C PHE A 158 -7.23 5.40 9.49
N ASP A 159 -7.37 4.78 10.66
CA ASP A 159 -6.28 4.08 11.34
C ASP A 159 -5.80 2.82 10.62
N ARG A 160 -6.67 2.24 9.78
CA ARG A 160 -6.41 1.01 9.02
C ARG A 160 -6.54 1.24 7.54
N HIS A 161 -5.61 0.70 6.78
CA HIS A 161 -5.67 0.73 5.32
C HIS A 161 -6.76 -0.19 4.75
N PHE A 162 -7.23 -1.15 5.53
CA PHE A 162 -8.28 -2.10 5.14
C PHE A 162 -9.10 -2.53 6.34
N SER A 163 -10.43 -2.55 6.20
CA SER A 163 -11.32 -3.17 7.19
C SER A 163 -12.61 -3.67 6.55
N VAL A 164 -13.20 -4.70 7.15
CA VAL A 164 -14.47 -5.31 6.73
C VAL A 164 -15.42 -5.33 7.93
N GLN A 165 -16.60 -4.75 7.75
CA GLN A 165 -17.65 -4.66 8.76
C GLN A 165 -18.97 -5.12 8.12
N GLY A 166 -19.37 -6.37 8.37
CA GLY A 166 -20.53 -6.95 7.71
C GLY A 166 -20.39 -6.94 6.19
N ASN A 167 -21.30 -6.24 5.51
CA ASN A 167 -21.33 -6.09 4.06
C ASN A 167 -20.66 -4.79 3.57
N THR A 168 -20.00 -4.06 4.44
CA THR A 168 -19.27 -2.83 4.11
C THR A 168 -17.77 -3.06 4.23
N LEU A 169 -17.01 -2.59 3.25
CA LEU A 169 -15.56 -2.66 3.19
C LEU A 169 -14.99 -1.23 3.13
N PHE A 170 -13.89 -1.01 3.84
CA PHE A 170 -13.19 0.28 3.85
C PHE A 170 -11.75 0.08 3.41
N VAL A 171 -11.33 0.82 2.40
CA VAL A 171 -10.00 0.76 1.80
C VAL A 171 -9.39 2.15 1.75
N VAL A 172 -8.17 2.29 2.24
CA VAL A 172 -7.32 3.45 2.01
C VAL A 172 -6.33 3.10 0.92
N TRP A 173 -6.53 3.69 -0.25
CA TRP A 173 -5.74 3.42 -1.45
C TRP A 173 -4.88 4.61 -1.83
N ASP A 174 -3.65 4.33 -2.24
CA ASP A 174 -2.69 5.33 -2.70
C ASP A 174 -2.59 5.30 -4.23
N GLU A 175 -3.20 6.29 -4.89
CA GLU A 175 -3.17 6.39 -6.35
C GLU A 175 -1.78 6.54 -6.95
N ASP A 176 -0.80 7.03 -6.16
CA ASP A 176 0.59 7.21 -6.58
C ASP A 176 1.46 5.98 -6.31
N ASP A 177 0.97 4.99 -5.53
CA ASP A 177 1.71 3.79 -5.17
C ASP A 177 1.01 2.51 -5.67
N PRO A 178 1.38 2.01 -6.88
CA PRO A 178 0.82 0.79 -7.45
C PRO A 178 0.91 -0.43 -6.55
N SER A 179 1.89 -0.44 -5.63
CA SER A 179 2.03 -1.54 -4.66
C SER A 179 0.89 -1.60 -3.65
N THR A 180 -0.11 -0.69 -3.71
CA THR A 180 -1.33 -0.72 -2.91
C THR A 180 -2.55 -1.28 -3.64
N ASP A 181 -2.43 -1.57 -4.94
CA ASP A 181 -3.55 -2.01 -5.78
C ASP A 181 -4.13 -3.35 -5.36
N TRP A 182 -3.33 -4.22 -4.75
CA TRP A 182 -3.81 -5.47 -4.19
C TRP A 182 -4.90 -5.27 -3.11
N LEU A 183 -4.95 -4.08 -2.45
CA LEU A 183 -6.04 -3.74 -1.53
C LEU A 183 -7.38 -3.61 -2.27
N LEU A 184 -7.36 -3.00 -3.46
CA LEU A 184 -8.53 -2.89 -4.32
C LEU A 184 -8.99 -4.28 -4.79
N LEU A 185 -8.02 -5.09 -5.25
CA LEU A 185 -8.27 -6.45 -5.69
C LEU A 185 -8.91 -7.29 -4.56
N ALA A 186 -8.32 -7.28 -3.37
CA ALA A 186 -8.84 -7.98 -2.21
C ALA A 186 -10.25 -7.50 -1.83
N ALA A 187 -10.50 -6.19 -1.88
CA ALA A 187 -11.83 -5.63 -1.59
C ALA A 187 -12.89 -6.14 -2.57
N ILE A 188 -12.60 -6.15 -3.86
CA ILE A 188 -13.54 -6.65 -4.88
C ILE A 188 -13.84 -8.14 -4.66
N TYR A 189 -12.82 -8.98 -4.45
CA TYR A 189 -13.04 -10.42 -4.26
C TYR A 189 -13.80 -10.73 -2.95
N ILE A 190 -13.50 -10.03 -1.86
CA ILE A 190 -14.27 -10.16 -0.61
C ILE A 190 -15.72 -9.71 -0.81
N ALA A 191 -15.92 -8.59 -1.51
CA ALA A 191 -17.26 -8.09 -1.82
C ALA A 191 -18.06 -9.08 -2.68
N MET A 192 -17.45 -9.66 -3.72
CA MET A 192 -18.06 -10.71 -4.54
C MET A 192 -18.43 -11.94 -3.72
N GLY A 193 -17.52 -12.38 -2.85
CA GLY A 193 -17.80 -13.48 -1.92
C GLY A 193 -18.96 -13.18 -0.97
N ARG A 194 -19.06 -11.94 -0.47
CA ARG A 194 -20.20 -11.50 0.38
C ARG A 194 -21.52 -11.50 -0.39
N VAL A 195 -21.53 -11.01 -1.63
CA VAL A 195 -22.70 -11.08 -2.51
C VAL A 195 -23.09 -12.55 -2.72
N ARG A 196 -22.13 -13.43 -2.98
CA ARG A 196 -22.39 -14.85 -3.23
C ARG A 196 -22.97 -15.56 -2.00
N VAL A 197 -22.39 -15.34 -0.80
CA VAL A 197 -22.93 -15.91 0.47
C VAL A 197 -24.37 -15.48 0.74
N GLY A 198 -24.77 -14.29 0.28
CA GLY A 198 -26.14 -13.78 0.36
C GLY A 198 -27.11 -14.38 -0.66
N SER A 199 -26.65 -15.22 -1.58
CA SER A 199 -27.53 -15.87 -2.59
C SER A 199 -28.30 -17.04 -2.01
N ASP A 200 -29.55 -17.22 -2.45
CA ASP A 200 -30.44 -18.29 -1.94
C ASP A 200 -30.13 -19.67 -2.55
N ASP A 201 -29.36 -19.71 -3.63
CA ASP A 201 -29.02 -20.91 -4.40
C ASP A 201 -27.81 -21.70 -3.89
N LEU A 202 -27.16 -21.24 -2.80
CA LEU A 202 -26.04 -21.93 -2.18
C LEU A 202 -26.50 -22.93 -1.11
N ASP A 203 -25.85 -24.10 -1.09
CA ASP A 203 -25.94 -25.00 0.06
C ASP A 203 -25.07 -24.51 1.23
N GLU A 204 -25.22 -25.15 2.38
CA GLU A 204 -24.51 -24.73 3.60
C GLU A 204 -23.02 -24.99 3.54
N GLU A 205 -22.56 -26.05 2.86
CA GLU A 205 -21.14 -26.36 2.70
C GLU A 205 -20.45 -25.30 1.83
N GLU A 206 -21.09 -24.90 0.74
CA GLU A 206 -20.60 -23.82 -0.14
C GLU A 206 -20.53 -22.48 0.60
N ARG A 207 -21.56 -22.14 1.40
CA ARG A 207 -21.57 -20.92 2.23
C ARG A 207 -20.41 -20.90 3.22
N ILE A 208 -20.14 -22.02 3.89
CA ILE A 208 -19.01 -22.16 4.83
C ILE A 208 -17.70 -22.00 4.08
N ALA A 209 -17.51 -22.70 2.96
CA ALA A 209 -16.28 -22.63 2.18
C ALA A 209 -15.95 -21.20 1.70
N ILE A 210 -16.96 -20.46 1.20
CA ILE A 210 -16.78 -19.07 0.78
C ILE A 210 -16.48 -18.17 1.98
N SER A 211 -17.16 -18.39 3.11
CA SER A 211 -16.95 -17.62 4.34
C SER A 211 -15.53 -17.82 4.88
N ASP A 212 -15.02 -19.04 4.85
CA ASP A 212 -13.65 -19.38 5.24
C ASP A 212 -12.62 -18.75 4.29
N MET A 213 -12.88 -18.78 2.99
CA MET A 213 -12.03 -18.10 2.01
C MET A 213 -11.96 -16.57 2.27
N ILE A 214 -13.10 -15.95 2.55
CA ILE A 214 -13.17 -14.51 2.89
C ILE A 214 -12.36 -14.23 4.17
N ARG A 215 -12.50 -15.08 5.19
CA ARG A 215 -11.76 -14.95 6.45
C ARG A 215 -10.26 -15.04 6.20
N ASN A 216 -9.81 -16.07 5.48
CA ASN A 216 -8.40 -16.27 5.16
C ASN A 216 -7.82 -15.10 4.36
N LEU A 217 -8.54 -14.62 3.36
CA LEU A 217 -8.12 -13.46 2.57
C LEU A 217 -7.99 -12.20 3.44
N LYS A 218 -8.93 -11.98 4.36
CA LYS A 218 -8.87 -10.86 5.31
C LYS A 218 -7.65 -10.97 6.24
N GLU A 219 -7.35 -12.15 6.76
CA GLU A 219 -6.17 -12.38 7.62
C GLU A 219 -4.87 -12.09 6.88
N GLU A 220 -4.76 -12.50 5.60
CA GLU A 220 -3.61 -12.18 4.75
C GLU A 220 -3.50 -10.67 4.48
N VAL A 221 -4.61 -9.99 4.19
CA VAL A 221 -4.64 -8.53 4.04
C VAL A 221 -4.12 -7.83 5.30
N ASP A 222 -4.58 -8.26 6.47
CA ASP A 222 -4.12 -7.72 7.76
C ASP A 222 -2.62 -7.99 7.98
N ARG A 223 -2.13 -9.18 7.58
CA ARG A 223 -0.70 -9.52 7.65
C ARG A 223 0.16 -8.62 6.76
N PHE A 224 -0.24 -8.45 5.50
CA PHE A 224 0.45 -7.54 4.58
C PHE A 224 0.41 -6.09 5.06
N GLY A 225 -0.70 -5.64 5.63
CA GLY A 225 -0.83 -4.31 6.23
C GLY A 225 0.19 -4.08 7.35
N ARG A 226 0.42 -5.08 8.21
CA ARG A 226 1.46 -5.02 9.26
C ARG A 226 2.86 -4.97 8.66
N MET A 227 3.17 -5.81 7.67
CA MET A 227 4.47 -5.82 6.99
C MET A 227 4.77 -4.46 6.36
N ARG A 228 3.78 -3.83 5.72
CA ARG A 228 3.92 -2.51 5.12
C ARG A 228 4.27 -1.43 6.15
N LYS A 229 3.64 -1.44 7.33
CA LYS A 229 4.00 -0.53 8.42
C LYS A 229 5.47 -0.67 8.82
N PHE A 230 6.00 -1.91 8.88
CA PHE A 230 7.42 -2.13 9.14
C PHE A 230 8.31 -1.54 8.05
N ILE A 231 7.94 -1.71 6.78
CA ILE A 231 8.68 -1.13 5.65
C ILE A 231 8.70 0.40 5.75
N ASP A 232 7.58 1.04 6.10
CA ASP A 232 7.50 2.48 6.24
C ASP A 232 8.37 2.99 7.41
N ILE A 233 8.42 2.25 8.52
CA ILE A 233 9.34 2.54 9.65
C ILE A 233 10.80 2.43 9.20
N VAL A 234 11.16 1.36 8.48
CA VAL A 234 12.52 1.17 7.96
C VAL A 234 12.90 2.31 7.01
N LYS A 235 12.03 2.66 6.07
CA LYS A 235 12.25 3.80 5.15
C LYS A 235 12.47 5.12 5.89
N THR A 236 11.72 5.35 6.95
CA THR A 236 11.86 6.56 7.79
C THR A 236 13.20 6.56 8.50
N ASN A 237 13.60 5.43 9.11
CA ASN A 237 14.87 5.30 9.79
C ASN A 237 16.07 5.46 8.84
N VAL A 238 15.99 4.90 7.62
CA VAL A 238 17.03 5.10 6.59
C VAL A 238 17.18 6.58 6.25
N LYS A 239 16.06 7.32 6.05
CA LYS A 239 16.14 8.78 5.81
C LYS A 239 16.74 9.57 6.97
N HIS A 240 16.53 9.12 8.22
CA HIS A 240 17.18 9.72 9.37
C HIS A 240 18.69 9.45 9.37
N LEU A 241 19.10 8.21 9.09
CA LEU A 241 20.51 7.85 8.98
C LEU A 241 21.22 8.64 7.88
N ASP A 242 20.59 8.80 6.71
CA ASP A 242 21.15 9.61 5.61
C ASP A 242 21.40 11.06 6.05
N LYS A 243 20.48 11.65 6.84
CA LYS A 243 20.65 12.99 7.39
C LYS A 243 21.79 13.07 8.40
N GLU A 244 21.88 12.10 9.32
CA GLU A 244 22.97 12.05 10.33
C GLU A 244 24.32 11.87 9.65
N ILE A 245 24.42 11.03 8.62
CA ILE A 245 25.64 10.86 7.83
C ILE A 245 26.02 12.19 7.17
N ALA A 246 25.06 12.89 6.55
CA ALA A 246 25.33 14.18 5.91
C ALA A 246 25.82 15.24 6.91
N VAL A 247 25.19 15.31 8.11
CA VAL A 247 25.63 16.20 9.19
C VAL A 247 27.03 15.82 9.66
N GLY A 248 27.30 14.52 9.91
CA GLY A 248 28.61 14.04 10.31
C GLY A 248 29.70 14.34 9.28
N THR A 249 29.40 14.15 8.00
CA THR A 249 30.33 14.45 6.90
C THR A 249 30.67 15.95 6.88
N ASN A 250 29.67 16.82 6.99
CA ASN A 250 29.90 18.27 7.00
C ASN A 250 30.77 18.69 8.21
N SER A 251 30.46 18.14 9.40
CA SER A 251 31.22 18.43 10.62
C SER A 251 32.68 17.98 10.52
N ILE A 252 32.92 16.80 9.91
CA ILE A 252 34.30 16.33 9.67
C ILE A 252 35.02 17.27 8.67
N THR A 253 34.34 17.69 7.61
CA THR A 253 34.90 18.61 6.64
C THR A 253 35.28 19.95 7.28
N GLU A 254 34.40 20.52 8.11
CA GLU A 254 34.68 21.74 8.87
C GLU A 254 35.90 21.57 9.79
N CYS A 255 35.98 20.46 10.53
CA CYS A 255 37.14 20.18 11.38
C CYS A 255 38.44 20.02 10.59
N LEU A 256 38.36 19.43 9.37
CA LEU A 256 39.55 19.30 8.51
C LEU A 256 39.99 20.67 7.96
N ASP A 257 39.05 21.51 7.59
CA ASP A 257 39.37 22.87 7.11
C ASP A 257 39.99 23.72 8.23
N ASP A 258 39.45 23.66 9.45
CA ASP A 258 40.03 24.28 10.63
C ASP A 258 41.44 23.77 10.90
N ALA A 259 41.66 22.45 10.82
CA ALA A 259 42.96 21.85 11.00
C ALA A 259 43.97 22.31 9.96
N LYS A 260 43.57 22.38 8.68
CA LYS A 260 44.43 22.94 7.58
C LYS A 260 44.84 24.38 7.88
N GLU A 261 43.90 25.23 8.31
CA GLU A 261 44.21 26.61 8.66
C GLU A 261 45.21 26.71 9.81
N ILE A 262 45.04 25.92 10.88
CA ILE A 262 45.95 25.89 12.05
C ILE A 262 47.35 25.42 11.65
N LEU A 263 47.41 24.36 10.82
CA LEU A 263 48.68 23.78 10.38
C LEU A 263 49.32 24.56 9.23
N LYS A 264 48.61 25.55 8.63
CA LYS A 264 49.04 26.32 7.45
C LYS A 264 49.42 25.41 6.28
N MET A 265 48.69 24.28 6.14
CA MET A 265 48.87 23.34 5.05
C MET A 265 48.07 23.80 3.82
N SER A 266 48.65 23.64 2.64
CA SER A 266 47.93 23.80 1.39
C SER A 266 47.19 22.50 1.01
N ASP A 267 46.19 22.59 0.12
CA ASP A 267 45.52 21.38 -0.38
C ASP A 267 46.48 20.45 -1.14
N GLU A 268 47.55 20.98 -1.73
CA GLU A 268 48.60 20.22 -2.41
C GLU A 268 49.46 19.39 -1.43
N ASP A 269 49.60 19.83 -0.17
CA ASP A 269 50.37 19.11 0.86
C ASP A 269 49.67 17.83 1.36
N LEU A 270 48.36 17.75 1.23
CA LEU A 270 47.58 16.57 1.66
C LEU A 270 47.53 15.45 0.62
N ASP A 271 47.62 15.79 -0.64
CA ASP A 271 47.63 14.80 -1.74
C ASP A 271 49.02 14.24 -2.04
N ASN A 272 50.07 14.69 -1.29
CA ASN A 272 51.42 14.20 -1.47
C ASN A 272 51.67 12.96 -0.60
N PRO A 273 51.73 11.73 -1.17
CA PRO A 273 51.96 10.50 -0.41
C PRO A 273 53.37 10.39 0.18
N ASP A 274 54.28 11.34 -0.16
CA ASP A 274 55.71 11.32 0.21
C ASP A 274 56.04 12.21 1.47
N LEU A 275 55.04 12.64 2.27
CA LEU A 275 55.30 13.21 3.59
C LEU A 275 55.81 12.12 4.52
N GLU A 276 57.10 11.77 4.35
CA GLU A 276 57.87 11.04 5.35
C GLU A 276 57.87 11.87 6.64
N PHE A 277 57.22 11.36 7.69
CA PHE A 277 57.41 11.86 9.03
C PHE A 277 58.87 11.59 9.39
N GLU A 278 59.74 12.59 9.28
CA GLU A 278 61.03 12.56 9.86
C GLU A 278 60.88 12.36 11.37
N ASN A 279 61.03 11.09 11.79
CA ASN A 279 61.25 10.75 13.18
C ASN A 279 62.53 11.42 13.62
N SER A 280 62.43 12.57 14.27
CA SER A 280 63.53 13.17 15.01
C SER A 280 63.86 12.26 16.21
N ASP A 281 64.62 11.22 15.95
CA ASP A 281 65.39 10.50 16.95
C ASP A 281 66.42 11.44 17.50
N SER A 282 66.05 12.16 18.54
CA SER A 282 67.02 12.84 19.41
C SER A 282 67.76 11.79 20.23
N THR A 283 68.90 11.40 19.72
CA THR A 283 69.98 10.77 20.46
C THR A 283 70.26 11.53 21.75
N ALA A 284 69.78 10.99 22.89
CA ALA A 284 70.31 11.36 24.19
C ALA A 284 71.63 10.67 24.36
N GLY A 285 72.67 11.48 24.33
CA GLY A 285 74.05 11.04 24.58
C GLY A 285 74.27 10.48 26.00
N SER A 286 74.96 9.40 25.99
CA SER A 286 75.64 8.85 27.12
C SER A 286 76.69 9.82 27.62
N GLU A 287 76.70 10.21 28.91
CA GLU A 287 77.86 10.60 29.63
C GLU A 287 77.99 9.73 30.91
N GLU A 288 79.16 9.09 30.96
CA GLU A 288 79.75 8.38 32.08
C GLU A 288 79.99 9.34 33.21
N GLU A 289 79.72 8.90 34.43
CA GLU A 289 80.68 8.72 35.61
C GLU A 289 79.89 8.18 36.78
#